data_e0dc20ac412319e37d48e2661e254c80
#
_entry.id   e0dc20ac412319e37d48e2661e254c80
#
_cell.length_a   1.000
_cell.length_b   1.000
_cell.length_c   1.000
_cell.angle_alpha   90.00
_cell.angle_beta   90.00
_cell.angle_gamma   90.00
#
_symmetry.space_group_name_H-M   'P 1'
#
loop_
_entity.id
_entity.type
_entity.pdbx_description
1 polymer ?
#
loop_
_entity_poly.entity_id
_entity_poly.type
_entity_poly.pdbx_seq_one_letter_code
_entity_poly.pdbx_strand_id
1 'polypeptide(L)'
;MLFPSGYGSTMVTLDELFRRHHPDKIHPEFARRLRAWLLDRGGRIGIGGSWRAIQPAKPGFAPEGRSFHQSQTFAGGRVAFAAVDLVHVNPGGNHRSPTWGEVLRQGDAGCRVWGLHCNVDGEPWHMQPVEIDGYAGWESRGKPDIQVGYPIPAGGVEPAPQPVLVFAYPGTPVRLGSKGDAVKLVQAVVKTTVDGNFGVVTERKVKEWQSQNGLLADGVVGPVTWKRMFG
;
A
#
# COMPACT_ATOMS: atom_id res chain seq x y z
N MET A 1 14.93 16.01 -2.30
CA MET A 1 13.99 16.04 -3.45
C MET A 1 12.57 16.01 -2.92
N LEU A 2 11.66 16.77 -3.54
CA LEU A 2 10.24 16.81 -3.14
C LEU A 2 9.37 16.23 -4.25
N PHE A 3 8.21 15.68 -3.86
CA PHE A 3 7.25 14.98 -4.72
C PHE A 3 5.85 15.54 -4.52
N PRO A 4 5.02 15.64 -5.57
CA PRO A 4 3.63 16.03 -5.44
C PRO A 4 2.81 14.98 -4.69
N SER A 5 1.94 15.44 -3.79
CA SER A 5 1.06 14.59 -2.99
C SER A 5 -0.39 15.06 -3.11
N GLY A 6 -1.25 14.15 -3.53
CA GLY A 6 -2.66 14.46 -3.80
C GLY A 6 -2.85 15.31 -5.06
N TYR A 7 -4.08 15.70 -5.34
CA TYR A 7 -4.45 16.50 -6.53
C TYR A 7 -4.21 18.01 -6.33
N GLY A 8 -3.52 18.39 -5.25
CA GLY A 8 -3.15 19.78 -4.94
C GLY A 8 -1.63 20.00 -5.04
N SER A 9 -1.20 21.27 -4.90
CA SER A 9 0.19 21.70 -5.07
C SER A 9 1.10 21.35 -3.89
N THR A 10 0.72 20.44 -3.00
CA THR A 10 1.53 20.11 -1.81
C THR A 10 2.72 19.27 -2.23
N MET A 11 3.93 19.78 -1.97
CA MET A 11 5.18 19.07 -2.22
C MET A 11 5.71 18.49 -0.91
N VAL A 12 6.04 17.22 -0.92
CA VAL A 12 6.49 16.46 0.27
C VAL A 12 7.73 15.65 -0.02
N THR A 13 8.45 15.21 1.01
CA THR A 13 9.54 14.23 0.84
C THR A 13 8.98 12.87 0.40
N LEU A 14 9.84 11.99 -0.13
CA LEU A 14 9.41 10.65 -0.55
C LEU A 14 8.82 9.84 0.62
N ASP A 15 9.42 9.94 1.79
CA ASP A 15 8.94 9.23 2.98
C ASP A 15 7.59 9.77 3.46
N GLU A 16 7.41 11.09 3.42
CA GLU A 16 6.12 11.70 3.72
C GLU A 16 5.06 11.31 2.70
N LEU A 17 5.43 11.23 1.41
CA LEU A 17 4.54 10.79 0.35
C LEU A 17 3.99 9.38 0.65
N PHE A 18 4.87 8.43 0.94
CA PHE A 18 4.46 7.07 1.25
C PHE A 18 3.71 6.97 2.59
N ARG A 19 4.10 7.76 3.60
CA ARG A 19 3.38 7.81 4.87
C ARG A 19 1.92 8.26 4.72
N ARG A 20 1.62 9.15 3.77
CA ARG A 20 0.24 9.60 3.47
C ARG A 20 -0.58 8.56 2.71
N HIS A 21 0.08 7.61 2.05
CA HIS A 21 -0.56 6.64 1.16
C HIS A 21 -0.58 5.21 1.71
N HIS A 22 -0.89 5.07 3.01
CA HIS A 22 -1.07 3.79 3.70
C HIS A 22 0.13 2.83 3.58
N PRO A 23 1.30 3.18 4.14
CA PRO A 23 2.52 2.39 4.04
C PRO A 23 2.38 1.00 4.69
N ASP A 24 1.46 0.85 5.64
CA ASP A 24 1.10 -0.38 6.32
C ASP A 24 0.28 -1.36 5.46
N LYS A 25 -0.22 -0.90 4.32
CA LYS A 25 -1.14 -1.68 3.46
C LYS A 25 -0.63 -1.89 2.04
N ILE A 26 0.36 -1.11 1.60
CA ILE A 26 0.95 -1.27 0.28
C ILE A 26 1.79 -2.55 0.23
N HIS A 27 1.77 -3.25 -0.92
CA HIS A 27 2.65 -4.40 -1.10
C HIS A 27 4.12 -3.96 -1.05
N PRO A 28 4.99 -4.56 -0.20
CA PRO A 28 6.36 -4.06 0.05
C PRO A 28 7.21 -3.97 -1.21
N GLU A 29 7.18 -5.00 -2.07
CA GLU A 29 7.93 -5.01 -3.31
C GLU A 29 7.40 -3.99 -4.32
N PHE A 30 6.09 -3.79 -4.40
CA PHE A 30 5.51 -2.72 -5.20
C PHE A 30 5.97 -1.34 -4.69
N ALA A 31 5.96 -1.12 -3.38
CA ALA A 31 6.45 0.11 -2.77
C ALA A 31 7.93 0.36 -3.10
N ARG A 32 8.78 -0.68 -3.06
CA ARG A 32 10.21 -0.59 -3.41
C ARG A 32 10.40 -0.15 -4.87
N ARG A 33 9.75 -0.82 -5.81
CA ARG A 33 9.82 -0.48 -7.24
C ARG A 33 9.30 0.93 -7.52
N LEU A 34 8.16 1.28 -6.93
CA LEU A 34 7.54 2.59 -7.09
C LEU A 34 8.42 3.71 -6.54
N ARG A 35 9.06 3.51 -5.37
CA ARG A 35 10.02 4.47 -4.80
C ARG A 35 11.21 4.68 -5.73
N ALA A 36 11.82 3.61 -6.23
CA ALA A 36 12.95 3.69 -7.16
C ALA A 36 12.57 4.45 -8.44
N TRP A 37 11.41 4.13 -9.02
CA TRP A 37 10.90 4.78 -10.21
C TRP A 37 10.60 6.27 -9.99
N LEU A 38 9.98 6.64 -8.85
CA LEU A 38 9.71 8.04 -8.51
C LEU A 38 10.98 8.85 -8.34
N LEU A 39 12.02 8.27 -7.75
CA LEU A 39 13.35 8.91 -7.62
C LEU A 39 13.97 9.18 -8.99
N ASP A 40 13.91 8.23 -9.92
CA ASP A 40 14.38 8.39 -11.31
C ASP A 40 13.62 9.51 -12.04
N ARG A 41 12.34 9.71 -11.74
CA ARG A 41 11.52 10.80 -12.32
C ARG A 41 11.83 12.19 -11.74
N GLY A 42 12.69 12.29 -10.75
CA GLY A 42 13.24 13.56 -10.29
C GLY A 42 12.23 14.51 -9.64
N GLY A 43 11.22 13.98 -8.91
CA GLY A 43 10.22 14.80 -8.22
C GLY A 43 9.14 15.40 -9.13
N ARG A 44 9.07 15.00 -10.38
CA ARG A 44 8.03 15.47 -11.32
C ARG A 44 6.70 14.76 -11.16
N ILE A 45 6.71 13.59 -10.57
CA ILE A 45 5.55 12.72 -10.35
C ILE A 45 5.46 12.37 -8.89
N GLY A 46 4.27 12.23 -8.39
CA GLY A 46 3.97 11.73 -7.06
C GLY A 46 2.72 10.87 -7.05
N ILE A 47 2.17 10.62 -5.87
CA ILE A 47 0.99 9.79 -5.67
C ILE A 47 -0.19 10.69 -5.34
N GLY A 48 -1.27 10.59 -6.13
CA GLY A 48 -2.53 11.28 -5.92
C GLY A 48 -3.58 10.41 -5.23
N GLY A 49 -3.62 9.14 -5.58
CA GLY A 49 -4.52 8.15 -5.02
C GLY A 49 -3.81 6.84 -4.71
N SER A 50 -4.26 6.13 -3.68
CA SER A 50 -3.68 4.86 -3.28
C SER A 50 -4.78 3.91 -2.76
N TRP A 51 -4.63 3.38 -1.55
CA TRP A 51 -5.59 2.46 -0.97
C TRP A 51 -7.01 3.05 -0.86
N ARG A 52 -7.99 2.22 -1.21
CA ARG A 52 -9.42 2.49 -1.04
C ARG A 52 -10.06 1.34 -0.27
N ALA A 53 -11.02 1.66 0.61
CA ALA A 53 -11.90 0.64 1.17
C ALA A 53 -12.72 -0.02 0.06
N ILE A 54 -13.17 -1.24 0.28
CA ILE A 54 -14.13 -1.91 -0.62
C ILE A 54 -15.37 -1.03 -0.73
N GLN A 55 -15.74 -0.68 -1.95
CA GLN A 55 -16.92 0.15 -2.26
C GLN A 55 -17.88 -0.67 -3.10
N PRO A 56 -19.20 -0.45 -2.97
CA PRO A 56 -20.18 -1.04 -3.87
C PRO A 56 -19.85 -0.76 -5.33
N ALA A 57 -20.15 -1.70 -6.21
CA ALA A 57 -19.95 -1.55 -7.65
C ALA A 57 -20.66 -0.30 -8.17
N LYS A 58 -19.95 0.49 -8.99
CA LYS A 58 -20.47 1.68 -9.67
C LYS A 58 -20.14 1.61 -11.15
N PRO A 59 -21.00 2.14 -12.05
CA PRO A 59 -20.67 2.24 -13.47
C PRO A 59 -19.33 2.96 -13.67
N GLY A 60 -18.44 2.41 -14.50
CA GLY A 60 -17.11 2.95 -14.78
C GLY A 60 -16.03 2.67 -13.74
N PHE A 61 -16.34 1.86 -12.72
CA PHE A 61 -15.36 1.41 -11.71
C PHE A 61 -15.22 -0.11 -11.74
N ALA A 62 -14.08 -0.60 -11.24
CA ALA A 62 -13.89 -2.03 -11.04
C ALA A 62 -15.02 -2.61 -10.15
N PRO A 63 -15.47 -3.85 -10.42
CA PRO A 63 -16.42 -4.54 -9.55
C PRO A 63 -15.96 -4.55 -8.10
N GLU A 64 -16.92 -4.69 -7.18
CA GLU A 64 -16.63 -4.74 -5.74
C GLU A 64 -15.55 -5.78 -5.41
N GLY A 65 -14.55 -5.37 -4.65
CA GLY A 65 -13.41 -6.22 -4.28
C GLY A 65 -12.41 -6.54 -5.40
N ARG A 66 -12.60 -6.04 -6.63
CA ARG A 66 -11.75 -6.36 -7.79
C ARG A 66 -10.84 -5.22 -8.24
N SER A 67 -10.56 -4.26 -7.39
CA SER A 67 -9.58 -3.20 -7.64
C SER A 67 -8.30 -3.44 -6.86
N PHE A 68 -7.14 -3.25 -7.50
CA PHE A 68 -5.85 -3.33 -6.81
C PHE A 68 -5.53 -2.11 -5.93
N HIS A 69 -6.34 -1.06 -5.98
CA HIS A 69 -6.38 -0.03 -4.93
C HIS A 69 -6.99 -0.55 -3.61
N GLN A 70 -7.69 -1.68 -3.64
CA GLN A 70 -8.21 -2.36 -2.47
C GLN A 70 -7.25 -3.45 -2.03
N SER A 71 -7.23 -3.78 -0.73
CA SER A 71 -6.42 -4.88 -0.24
C SER A 71 -6.87 -6.20 -0.86
N GLN A 72 -5.93 -6.90 -1.48
CA GLN A 72 -6.10 -8.21 -2.08
C GLN A 72 -5.31 -9.24 -1.28
N THR A 73 -5.75 -10.50 -1.31
CA THR A 73 -4.99 -11.60 -0.74
C THR A 73 -4.19 -12.28 -1.83
N PHE A 74 -2.88 -12.16 -1.78
CA PHE A 74 -1.93 -12.81 -2.68
C PHE A 74 -1.66 -14.26 -2.27
N ALA A 75 -1.11 -15.06 -3.18
CA ALA A 75 -0.61 -16.39 -2.86
C ALA A 75 0.37 -16.32 -1.67
N GLY A 76 0.27 -17.29 -0.75
CA GLY A 76 1.03 -17.24 0.52
C GLY A 76 0.37 -16.42 1.64
N GLY A 77 -0.83 -15.83 1.39
CA GLY A 77 -1.66 -15.20 2.43
C GLY A 77 -1.32 -13.73 2.73
N ARG A 78 -0.45 -13.09 1.96
CA ARG A 78 -0.19 -11.66 2.09
C ARG A 78 -1.43 -10.85 1.72
N VAL A 79 -1.82 -9.91 2.58
CA VAL A 79 -2.92 -8.99 2.33
C VAL A 79 -2.36 -7.58 2.11
N ALA A 80 -2.48 -7.06 0.90
CA ALA A 80 -1.94 -5.75 0.53
C ALA A 80 -2.71 -5.13 -0.64
N PHE A 81 -2.61 -3.82 -0.82
CA PHE A 81 -2.96 -3.18 -2.10
C PHE A 81 -1.72 -3.03 -2.99
N ALA A 82 -1.92 -2.97 -4.29
CA ALA A 82 -0.82 -2.91 -5.26
C ALA A 82 -1.14 -2.04 -6.48
N ALA A 83 -1.87 -0.94 -6.29
CA ALA A 83 -2.05 0.07 -7.32
C ALA A 83 -2.08 1.47 -6.73
N VAL A 84 -1.59 2.45 -7.48
CA VAL A 84 -1.65 3.88 -7.15
C VAL A 84 -2.07 4.68 -8.38
N ASP A 85 -2.74 5.82 -8.13
CA ASP A 85 -2.96 6.84 -9.13
C ASP A 85 -1.87 7.90 -8.98
N LEU A 86 -1.18 8.21 -10.06
CA LEU A 86 -0.09 9.18 -10.11
C LEU A 86 -0.62 10.60 -10.29
N VAL A 87 0.12 11.57 -9.81
CA VAL A 87 -0.08 12.99 -10.10
C VAL A 87 1.22 13.60 -10.59
N HIS A 88 1.09 14.66 -11.36
CA HIS A 88 2.18 15.31 -12.06
C HIS A 88 2.27 16.78 -11.67
N VAL A 89 3.50 17.29 -11.50
CA VAL A 89 3.77 18.70 -11.24
C VAL A 89 3.72 19.48 -12.55
N ASN A 90 2.56 19.95 -12.92
CA ASN A 90 2.42 20.93 -13.99
C ASN A 90 1.37 21.98 -13.58
N PRO A 91 1.50 23.25 -14.00
CA PRO A 91 0.41 24.22 -13.82
C PRO A 91 -0.86 23.69 -14.49
N GLY A 92 -1.86 23.30 -13.72
CA GLY A 92 -3.01 22.57 -14.21
C GLY A 92 -2.88 21.04 -14.12
N GLY A 93 -1.82 20.54 -13.47
CA GLY A 93 -1.51 19.12 -13.29
C GLY A 93 -2.57 18.35 -12.54
N ASN A 94 -3.49 17.82 -13.31
CA ASN A 94 -4.40 16.80 -12.89
C ASN A 94 -4.07 15.51 -13.66
N HIS A 95 -4.61 14.40 -13.21
CA HIS A 95 -4.46 13.10 -13.83
C HIS A 95 -4.86 13.04 -15.34
N ARG A 96 -5.48 14.09 -15.87
CA ARG A 96 -5.91 14.22 -17.28
C ARG A 96 -4.96 15.06 -18.13
N SER A 97 -3.78 15.42 -17.62
CA SER A 97 -2.82 16.23 -18.37
C SER A 97 -2.33 15.50 -19.62
N PRO A 98 -2.30 16.15 -20.79
CA PRO A 98 -1.77 15.56 -22.02
C PRO A 98 -0.26 15.29 -21.99
N THR A 99 0.45 15.74 -20.96
CA THR A 99 1.89 15.59 -20.79
C THR A 99 2.31 14.22 -20.19
N TRP A 100 1.38 13.31 -19.95
CA TRP A 100 1.68 11.97 -19.44
C TRP A 100 2.67 11.19 -20.33
N GLY A 101 2.63 11.38 -21.64
CA GLY A 101 3.59 10.73 -22.56
C GLY A 101 5.04 11.10 -22.28
N GLU A 102 5.31 12.39 -22.00
CA GLU A 102 6.65 12.87 -21.62
C GLU A 102 7.06 12.38 -20.24
N VAL A 103 6.11 12.38 -19.31
CA VAL A 103 6.32 12.01 -17.92
C VAL A 103 6.62 10.52 -17.79
N LEU A 104 5.87 9.69 -18.48
CA LEU A 104 6.05 8.23 -18.45
C LEU A 104 7.27 7.77 -19.26
N ARG A 105 7.91 8.65 -20.03
CA ARG A 105 9.04 8.30 -20.91
C ARG A 105 8.84 6.94 -21.58
N GLN A 106 8.57 6.94 -22.86
CA GLN A 106 8.27 5.71 -23.62
C GLN A 106 7.00 4.95 -23.15
N GLY A 107 6.12 5.60 -22.39
CA GLY A 107 4.86 5.02 -21.95
C GLY A 107 5.04 3.80 -21.06
N ASP A 108 4.19 2.79 -21.23
CA ASP A 108 4.22 1.56 -20.45
C ASP A 108 5.54 0.79 -20.58
N ALA A 109 6.16 0.75 -21.75
CA ALA A 109 7.47 0.10 -21.94
C ALA A 109 8.54 0.67 -21.03
N GLY A 110 8.56 2.00 -20.82
CA GLY A 110 9.45 2.67 -19.89
C GLY A 110 9.17 2.37 -18.41
N CYS A 111 7.94 1.99 -18.07
CA CYS A 111 7.58 1.53 -16.73
C CYS A 111 7.94 0.06 -16.50
N ARG A 112 7.75 -0.78 -17.52
CA ARG A 112 7.95 -2.24 -17.43
C ARG A 112 9.37 -2.65 -17.08
N VAL A 113 10.39 -1.87 -17.48
CA VAL A 113 11.78 -2.14 -17.08
C VAL A 113 12.02 -1.99 -15.58
N TRP A 114 11.08 -1.34 -14.87
CA TRP A 114 11.06 -1.23 -13.40
C TRP A 114 10.14 -2.27 -12.73
N GLY A 115 9.59 -3.20 -13.51
CA GLY A 115 8.58 -4.12 -13.02
C GLY A 115 7.24 -3.47 -12.70
N LEU A 116 6.96 -2.32 -13.32
CA LEU A 116 5.75 -1.55 -13.17
C LEU A 116 4.96 -1.50 -14.48
N HIS A 117 3.65 -1.50 -14.39
CA HIS A 117 2.73 -1.36 -15.50
C HIS A 117 1.91 -0.09 -15.29
N CYS A 118 1.90 0.79 -16.27
CA CYS A 118 1.12 2.02 -16.29
C CYS A 118 0.18 2.04 -17.51
N ASN A 119 -0.70 3.02 -17.57
CA ASN A 119 -1.73 3.11 -18.61
C ASN A 119 -2.66 1.89 -18.66
N VAL A 120 -3.04 1.41 -17.48
CA VAL A 120 -3.99 0.30 -17.32
C VAL A 120 -5.36 0.77 -17.80
N ASP A 121 -5.99 0.01 -18.69
CA ASP A 121 -7.32 0.31 -19.21
C ASP A 121 -7.49 1.73 -19.80
N GLY A 122 -6.40 2.32 -20.33
CA GLY A 122 -6.39 3.67 -20.87
C GLY A 122 -6.24 4.78 -19.83
N GLU A 123 -5.92 4.43 -18.59
CA GLU A 123 -5.63 5.35 -17.50
C GLU A 123 -4.12 5.57 -17.35
N PRO A 124 -3.50 6.57 -17.99
CA PRO A 124 -2.05 6.76 -17.96
C PRO A 124 -1.50 7.10 -16.57
N TRP A 125 -2.36 7.53 -15.66
CA TRP A 125 -2.04 7.81 -14.26
C TRP A 125 -2.06 6.58 -13.37
N HIS A 126 -2.71 5.49 -13.78
CA HIS A 126 -2.80 4.26 -13.00
C HIS A 126 -1.51 3.44 -13.11
N MET A 127 -0.96 3.03 -11.98
CA MET A 127 0.27 2.22 -11.91
C MET A 127 0.12 1.05 -10.96
N GLN A 128 0.59 -0.11 -11.41
CA GLN A 128 0.58 -1.37 -10.67
C GLN A 128 1.80 -2.23 -11.05
N PRO A 129 2.13 -3.31 -10.33
CA PRO A 129 3.18 -4.26 -10.73
C PRO A 129 2.84 -5.01 -12.03
N VAL A 130 3.87 -5.38 -12.79
CA VAL A 130 3.70 -6.14 -14.05
C VAL A 130 3.08 -7.53 -13.86
N GLU A 131 3.21 -8.12 -12.69
CA GLU A 131 2.62 -9.41 -12.35
C GLU A 131 1.09 -9.36 -12.28
N ILE A 132 0.54 -8.16 -12.10
CA ILE A 132 -0.89 -7.92 -12.01
C ILE A 132 -1.36 -7.31 -13.33
N ASP A 133 -1.57 -8.16 -14.32
CA ASP A 133 -2.05 -7.78 -15.65
C ASP A 133 -3.56 -8.00 -15.75
N GLY A 134 -4.31 -7.13 -15.05
CA GLY A 134 -5.76 -7.23 -14.90
C GLY A 134 -6.20 -8.28 -13.86
N TYR A 135 -7.33 -7.99 -13.19
CA TYR A 135 -7.79 -8.79 -12.05
C TYR A 135 -8.13 -10.23 -12.44
N ALA A 136 -8.87 -10.43 -13.53
CA ALA A 136 -9.29 -11.77 -13.96
C ALA A 136 -8.10 -12.67 -14.34
N GLY A 137 -7.11 -12.13 -15.04
CA GLY A 137 -5.90 -12.86 -15.39
C GLY A 137 -5.05 -13.20 -14.16
N TRP A 138 -4.90 -12.28 -13.24
CA TRP A 138 -4.21 -12.53 -11.97
C TRP A 138 -4.93 -13.57 -11.11
N GLU A 139 -6.26 -13.49 -11.00
CA GLU A 139 -7.08 -14.44 -10.27
C GLU A 139 -7.01 -15.85 -10.88
N SER A 140 -7.09 -15.97 -12.22
CA SER A 140 -7.02 -17.27 -12.93
C SER A 140 -5.66 -17.96 -12.76
N ARG A 141 -4.59 -17.20 -12.53
CA ARG A 141 -3.24 -17.73 -12.22
C ARG A 141 -3.03 -18.07 -10.75
N GLY A 142 -4.08 -18.07 -9.92
CA GLY A 142 -4.00 -18.39 -8.49
C GLY A 142 -3.49 -17.23 -7.63
N LYS A 143 -3.69 -15.99 -8.08
CA LYS A 143 -3.34 -14.76 -7.35
C LYS A 143 -1.85 -14.68 -6.98
N PRO A 144 -0.91 -14.86 -7.92
CA PRO A 144 0.50 -14.89 -7.62
C PRO A 144 0.96 -13.66 -6.85
N ASP A 145 1.94 -13.85 -5.96
CA ASP A 145 2.58 -12.75 -5.25
C ASP A 145 3.50 -11.96 -6.20
N ILE A 146 3.83 -10.74 -5.82
CA ILE A 146 4.73 -9.88 -6.59
C ILE A 146 6.16 -10.39 -6.41
N GLN A 147 6.87 -10.56 -7.52
CA GLN A 147 8.24 -11.10 -7.52
C GLN A 147 9.17 -10.19 -6.70
N VAL A 148 9.67 -10.69 -5.59
CA VAL A 148 10.64 -9.99 -4.74
C VAL A 148 11.98 -9.86 -5.45
N GLY A 149 12.62 -8.69 -5.31
CA GLY A 149 13.95 -8.44 -5.86
C GLY A 149 13.95 -8.18 -7.38
N TYR A 150 12.86 -7.67 -7.93
CA TYR A 150 12.83 -7.25 -9.35
C TYR A 150 13.97 -6.26 -9.63
N PRO A 151 14.76 -6.44 -10.72
CA PRO A 151 15.91 -5.59 -10.99
C PRO A 151 15.54 -4.12 -11.13
N ILE A 152 16.30 -3.24 -10.48
CA ILE A 152 16.24 -1.80 -10.74
C ILE A 152 17.15 -1.52 -11.95
N PRO A 153 16.71 -0.78 -12.97
CA PRO A 153 17.51 -0.47 -14.14
C PRO A 153 18.84 0.22 -13.78
N ALA A 154 19.86 0.02 -14.59
CA ALA A 154 21.17 0.66 -14.41
C ALA A 154 21.02 2.19 -14.37
N GLY A 155 21.58 2.82 -13.34
CA GLY A 155 21.41 4.26 -13.06
C GLY A 155 20.20 4.60 -12.19
N GLY A 156 19.29 3.65 -11.95
CA GLY A 156 18.23 3.81 -10.96
C GLY A 156 18.78 3.78 -9.55
N VAL A 157 18.16 4.55 -8.67
CA VAL A 157 18.50 4.55 -7.25
C VAL A 157 17.73 3.44 -6.56
N GLU A 158 18.44 2.43 -6.04
CA GLU A 158 17.81 1.45 -5.14
C GLU A 158 17.36 2.22 -3.88
N PRO A 159 16.06 2.27 -3.60
CA PRO A 159 15.61 2.93 -2.39
C PRO A 159 16.22 2.22 -1.18
N ALA A 160 16.72 3.01 -0.23
CA ALA A 160 17.21 2.46 1.03
C ALA A 160 16.17 1.46 1.56
N PRO A 161 16.59 0.29 2.08
CA PRO A 161 15.67 -0.66 2.68
C PRO A 161 14.83 0.12 3.69
N GLN A 162 13.54 0.23 3.42
CA GLN A 162 12.67 0.80 4.43
C GLN A 162 12.76 -0.16 5.61
N PRO A 163 12.97 0.33 6.82
CA PRO A 163 12.80 -0.54 7.96
C PRO A 163 11.37 -1.07 7.83
N VAL A 164 11.26 -2.35 7.56
CA VAL A 164 10.02 -3.06 7.86
C VAL A 164 9.90 -2.80 9.34
N LEU A 165 8.94 -1.98 9.73
CA LEU A 165 8.64 -1.80 11.15
C LEU A 165 8.06 -3.14 11.60
N VAL A 166 8.93 -4.12 11.73
CA VAL A 166 8.62 -5.35 12.43
C VAL A 166 8.57 -4.92 13.88
N PHE A 167 7.39 -4.59 14.34
CA PHE A 167 7.20 -4.37 15.76
C PHE A 167 7.44 -5.70 16.45
N ALA A 168 8.63 -5.84 17.03
CA ALA A 168 8.97 -7.02 17.79
C ALA A 168 7.88 -7.28 18.82
N TYR A 169 7.47 -8.54 18.92
CA TYR A 169 6.50 -8.92 19.96
C TYR A 169 7.04 -8.51 21.33
N PRO A 170 6.26 -7.82 22.17
CA PRO A 170 6.76 -7.24 23.42
C PRO A 170 7.15 -8.27 24.49
N GLY A 171 7.12 -9.56 24.17
CA GLY A 171 7.47 -10.65 25.08
C GLY A 171 6.35 -11.06 26.03
N THR A 172 5.33 -10.21 26.18
CA THR A 172 4.14 -10.48 27.02
C THR A 172 2.87 -10.21 26.21
N PRO A 173 1.80 -11.01 26.39
CA PRO A 173 0.54 -10.78 25.69
C PRO A 173 -0.08 -9.42 26.05
N VAL A 174 -0.51 -8.69 25.03
CA VAL A 174 -1.22 -7.43 25.17
C VAL A 174 -2.72 -7.72 25.26
N ARG A 175 -3.36 -7.36 26.36
CA ARG A 175 -4.74 -7.75 26.69
C ARG A 175 -5.40 -6.73 27.62
N LEU A 176 -6.64 -6.95 27.99
CA LEU A 176 -7.37 -6.14 28.95
C LEU A 176 -6.51 -5.80 30.18
N GLY A 177 -6.40 -4.52 30.51
CA GLY A 177 -5.55 -3.98 31.58
C GLY A 177 -4.12 -3.65 31.16
N SER A 178 -3.62 -4.07 29.99
CA SER A 178 -2.31 -3.67 29.48
C SER A 178 -2.26 -2.17 29.18
N LYS A 179 -1.07 -1.58 29.29
CA LYS A 179 -0.82 -0.15 29.03
C LYS A 179 0.47 0.05 28.24
N GLY A 180 0.59 1.22 27.60
CA GLY A 180 1.81 1.68 26.94
C GLY A 180 1.79 1.56 25.42
N ASP A 181 2.99 1.65 24.80
CA ASP A 181 3.11 1.81 23.38
C ASP A 181 2.67 0.57 22.57
N ALA A 182 2.90 -0.64 23.09
CA ALA A 182 2.36 -1.86 22.47
C ALA A 182 0.83 -1.82 22.36
N VAL A 183 0.14 -1.25 23.35
CA VAL A 183 -1.32 -1.05 23.31
C VAL A 183 -1.69 -0.04 22.23
N LYS A 184 -0.97 1.07 22.13
CA LYS A 184 -1.21 2.08 21.07
C LYS A 184 -1.11 1.49 19.68
N LEU A 185 -0.10 0.63 19.44
CA LEU A 185 0.06 -0.09 18.17
C LEU A 185 -1.16 -0.96 17.87
N VAL A 186 -1.58 -1.77 18.82
CA VAL A 186 -2.78 -2.62 18.68
C VAL A 186 -4.03 -1.77 18.41
N GLN A 187 -4.23 -0.69 19.18
CA GLN A 187 -5.37 0.21 19.01
C GLN A 187 -5.42 0.85 17.62
N ALA A 188 -4.28 1.23 17.07
CA ALA A 188 -4.18 1.74 15.69
C ALA A 188 -4.64 0.70 14.67
N VAL A 189 -4.21 -0.57 14.80
CA VAL A 189 -4.61 -1.66 13.90
C VAL A 189 -6.11 -1.95 13.99
N VAL A 190 -6.65 -2.03 15.20
CA VAL A 190 -8.09 -2.34 15.40
C VAL A 190 -9.00 -1.11 15.31
N LYS A 191 -8.43 0.04 14.93
CA LYS A 191 -9.15 1.31 14.69
C LYS A 191 -10.03 1.75 15.87
N THR A 192 -9.41 1.84 17.03
CA THR A 192 -10.04 2.44 18.23
C THR A 192 -9.22 3.63 18.71
N THR A 193 -9.67 4.33 19.76
CA THR A 193 -8.92 5.44 20.36
C THR A 193 -7.53 4.99 20.81
N VAL A 194 -6.50 5.69 20.33
CA VAL A 194 -5.09 5.36 20.59
C VAL A 194 -4.64 6.09 21.86
N ASP A 195 -5.10 5.63 23.01
CA ASP A 195 -4.80 6.22 24.33
C ASP A 195 -3.75 5.43 25.11
N GLY A 196 -3.37 4.24 24.62
CA GLY A 196 -2.41 3.38 25.29
C GLY A 196 -2.98 2.61 26.48
N ASN A 197 -4.31 2.59 26.66
CA ASN A 197 -4.99 1.83 27.71
C ASN A 197 -5.87 0.73 27.07
N PHE A 198 -5.53 -0.53 27.28
CA PHE A 198 -6.29 -1.65 26.77
C PHE A 198 -7.55 -1.87 27.61
N GLY A 199 -8.59 -1.12 27.31
CA GLY A 199 -9.90 -1.24 27.95
C GLY A 199 -10.82 -2.24 27.24
N VAL A 200 -12.04 -2.38 27.76
CA VAL A 200 -13.08 -3.27 27.21
C VAL A 200 -13.44 -2.98 25.75
N VAL A 201 -13.34 -1.71 25.34
CA VAL A 201 -13.58 -1.32 23.93
C VAL A 201 -12.47 -1.87 23.05
N THR A 202 -11.22 -1.73 23.46
CA THR A 202 -10.06 -2.27 22.75
C THR A 202 -10.15 -3.81 22.66
N GLU A 203 -10.50 -4.47 23.76
CA GLU A 203 -10.68 -5.94 23.78
C GLU A 203 -11.73 -6.39 22.77
N ARG A 204 -12.89 -5.77 22.76
CA ARG A 204 -13.95 -6.08 21.79
C ARG A 204 -13.46 -5.90 20.35
N LYS A 205 -12.76 -4.80 20.06
CA LYS A 205 -12.20 -4.53 18.74
C LYS A 205 -11.13 -5.54 18.34
N VAL A 206 -10.32 -6.01 19.27
CA VAL A 206 -9.36 -7.09 19.03
C VAL A 206 -10.08 -8.39 18.70
N LYS A 207 -11.13 -8.77 19.43
CA LYS A 207 -11.95 -9.97 19.12
C LYS A 207 -12.59 -9.89 17.74
N GLU A 208 -13.16 -8.73 17.39
CA GLU A 208 -13.70 -8.48 16.05
C GLU A 208 -12.60 -8.67 14.97
N TRP A 209 -11.43 -8.07 15.17
CA TRP A 209 -10.31 -8.17 14.25
C TRP A 209 -9.78 -9.61 14.13
N GLN A 210 -9.61 -10.32 15.26
CA GLN A 210 -9.17 -11.73 15.27
C GLN A 210 -10.14 -12.61 14.47
N SER A 211 -11.42 -12.47 14.69
CA SER A 211 -12.46 -13.21 13.94
C SER A 211 -12.37 -12.96 12.44
N GLN A 212 -12.22 -11.68 12.03
CA GLN A 212 -12.08 -11.30 10.61
C GLN A 212 -10.79 -11.82 9.96
N ASN A 213 -9.77 -12.16 10.76
CA ASN A 213 -8.48 -12.66 10.29
C ASN A 213 -8.31 -14.18 10.52
N GLY A 214 -9.38 -14.90 10.84
CA GLY A 214 -9.36 -16.35 11.01
C GLY A 214 -8.59 -16.82 12.25
N LEU A 215 -8.49 -15.97 13.27
CA LEU A 215 -7.83 -16.27 14.55
C LEU A 215 -8.87 -16.55 15.64
N LEU A 216 -8.43 -17.23 16.71
CA LEU A 216 -9.25 -17.36 17.91
C LEU A 216 -9.56 -15.97 18.48
N ALA A 217 -10.85 -15.63 18.56
CA ALA A 217 -11.32 -14.33 19.03
C ALA A 217 -11.35 -14.23 20.56
N ASP A 218 -10.19 -14.41 21.21
CA ASP A 218 -10.04 -14.39 22.67
C ASP A 218 -9.81 -13.00 23.26
N GLY A 219 -9.51 -12.02 22.39
CA GLY A 219 -9.19 -10.64 22.81
C GLY A 219 -7.78 -10.47 23.35
N VAL A 220 -6.92 -11.49 23.20
CA VAL A 220 -5.53 -11.47 23.65
C VAL A 220 -4.59 -11.37 22.45
N VAL A 221 -3.78 -10.34 22.40
CA VAL A 221 -2.76 -10.19 21.35
C VAL A 221 -1.47 -10.89 21.81
N GLY A 222 -1.45 -12.21 21.62
CA GLY A 222 -0.29 -13.06 21.82
C GLY A 222 0.63 -13.10 20.58
N PRO A 223 1.68 -13.94 20.55
CA PRO A 223 2.65 -13.98 19.46
C PRO A 223 2.02 -14.20 18.09
N VAL A 224 1.03 -15.07 17.97
CA VAL A 224 0.34 -15.38 16.71
C VAL A 224 -0.48 -14.17 16.23
N THR A 225 -1.26 -13.56 17.11
CA THR A 225 -2.05 -12.35 16.79
C THR A 225 -1.13 -11.18 16.46
N TRP A 226 -0.05 -11.01 17.24
CA TRP A 226 0.95 -9.96 17.00
C TRP A 226 1.62 -10.11 15.64
N LYS A 227 2.08 -11.33 15.31
CA LYS A 227 2.66 -11.63 14.01
C LYS A 227 1.67 -11.34 12.87
N ARG A 228 0.39 -11.62 13.06
CA ARG A 228 -0.65 -11.35 12.05
C ARG A 228 -0.94 -9.85 11.90
N MET A 229 -0.75 -9.05 12.97
CA MET A 229 -0.93 -7.59 12.97
C MET A 229 0.27 -6.85 12.36
N PHE A 230 1.50 -7.32 12.62
CA PHE A 230 2.74 -6.53 12.46
C PHE A 230 3.89 -7.28 11.76
N GLY A 231 3.73 -8.55 11.40
CA GLY A 231 4.76 -9.39 10.79
C GLY A 231 4.66 -9.58 9.30
#